data_9320908e69baa8c024defb8fc99318e9
#
_entry.id   9320908e69baa8c024defb8fc99318e9
#
_cell.length_a   1.000
_cell.length_b   1.000
_cell.length_c   1.000
_cell.angle_alpha   90.00
_cell.angle_beta   90.00
_cell.angle_gamma   90.00
#
_symmetry.space_group_name_H-M   'P 1'
#
loop_
_entity.id
_entity.type
_entity.pdbx_description
1 polymer ?
#
loop_
_entity_poly.entity_id
_entity_poly.type
_entity_poly.pdbx_seq_one_letter_code
_entity_poly.pdbx_strand_id
1 'polypeptide(L)'
;AKLLAVAGLIGGLYDFAVGTFGMWTEAVSTRICAWGQVAADKFKVVFSLNTSAAVLGLGYIIGLKYAMIITAGSCLVWFLVVPLVGSLADSIDPAAMASLLGVTRADIMADPQRLFTAENLFAFIGKPLGIGGIAMAGIIGIVKQSKIIRQAVGLAVSELGGGNKTQAAATERTQRDLTMKRILTILIATLVSIFVFFHFGLLDGWVQSVTAILIVFVISFLFTTVAANAIAIVGTNPVSGMTLMTLILSSLVLVSVGLSGTTGMTAALIIGGVVCTALSMAGGFITDLKIGYWLGT
;
A
#
# COMPACT_ATOMS: atom_id res chain seq x y z
N ALA A 1 -20.83 -15.14 -16.34
CA ALA A 1 -21.05 -15.60 -14.95
C ALA A 1 -20.56 -17.02 -14.73
N LYS A 2 -20.95 -18.03 -15.50
CA LYS A 2 -20.56 -19.44 -15.30
C LYS A 2 -19.05 -19.65 -15.41
N LEU A 3 -18.38 -19.08 -16.40
CA LEU A 3 -16.93 -19.21 -16.60
C LEU A 3 -16.14 -18.60 -15.42
N LEU A 4 -16.58 -17.42 -14.93
CA LEU A 4 -15.97 -16.73 -13.80
C LEU A 4 -16.12 -17.57 -12.50
N ALA A 5 -17.31 -18.15 -12.27
CA ALA A 5 -17.56 -19.00 -11.12
C ALA A 5 -16.68 -20.25 -11.14
N VAL A 6 -16.57 -20.93 -12.29
CA VAL A 6 -15.72 -22.12 -12.46
C VAL A 6 -14.24 -21.76 -12.26
N ALA A 7 -13.76 -20.68 -12.87
CA ALA A 7 -12.38 -20.23 -12.71
C ALA A 7 -12.06 -19.85 -11.26
N GLY A 8 -12.98 -19.14 -10.59
CA GLY A 8 -12.85 -18.80 -9.17
C GLY A 8 -12.83 -20.02 -8.25
N LEU A 9 -13.65 -21.05 -8.56
CA LEU A 9 -13.69 -22.28 -7.81
C LEU A 9 -12.40 -23.09 -7.99
N ILE A 10 -11.86 -23.18 -9.20
CA ILE A 10 -10.59 -23.88 -9.48
C ILE A 10 -9.43 -23.17 -8.77
N GLY A 11 -9.31 -21.83 -8.92
CA GLY A 11 -8.25 -21.06 -8.28
C GLY A 11 -8.37 -21.09 -6.73
N GLY A 12 -9.59 -20.97 -6.21
CA GLY A 12 -9.85 -21.03 -4.78
C GLY A 12 -9.54 -22.40 -4.18
N LEU A 13 -9.91 -23.49 -4.86
CA LEU A 13 -9.57 -24.86 -4.42
C LEU A 13 -8.05 -25.09 -4.45
N TYR A 14 -7.37 -24.57 -5.47
CA TYR A 14 -5.91 -24.65 -5.57
C TYR A 14 -5.23 -23.94 -4.40
N ASP A 15 -5.54 -22.65 -4.17
CA ASP A 15 -4.95 -21.87 -3.10
C ASP A 15 -5.34 -22.41 -1.70
N PHE A 16 -6.57 -22.95 -1.56
CA PHE A 16 -7.00 -23.62 -0.34
C PHE A 16 -6.21 -24.91 -0.05
N ALA A 17 -5.95 -25.71 -1.08
CA ALA A 17 -5.16 -26.93 -0.95
C ALA A 17 -3.71 -26.63 -0.55
N VAL A 18 -3.12 -25.58 -1.12
CA VAL A 18 -1.76 -25.15 -0.79
C VAL A 18 -1.68 -24.53 0.61
N GLY A 19 -2.56 -23.56 0.91
CA GLY A 19 -2.51 -22.81 2.16
C GLY A 19 -2.98 -23.59 3.38
N THR A 20 -3.99 -24.47 3.24
CA THR A 20 -4.58 -25.22 4.37
C THR A 20 -3.92 -26.56 4.59
N PHE A 21 -3.72 -27.33 3.52
CA PHE A 21 -3.15 -28.67 3.62
C PHE A 21 -1.64 -28.73 3.44
N GLY A 22 -1.00 -27.63 2.99
CA GLY A 22 0.44 -27.60 2.78
C GLY A 22 0.92 -28.65 1.76
N MET A 23 0.09 -28.97 0.75
CA MET A 23 0.40 -30.04 -0.23
C MET A 23 1.71 -29.79 -0.96
N TRP A 24 2.07 -28.52 -1.12
CA TRP A 24 3.40 -28.04 -1.60
C TRP A 24 3.68 -26.64 -1.05
N THR A 25 4.90 -26.18 -1.26
CA THR A 25 5.33 -24.86 -0.77
C THR A 25 4.70 -23.74 -1.62
N GLU A 26 4.22 -22.67 -0.97
CA GLU A 26 3.68 -21.48 -1.64
C GLU A 26 4.73 -20.78 -2.51
N ALA A 27 6.02 -21.03 -2.25
CA ALA A 27 7.11 -20.44 -3.01
C ALA A 27 8.14 -21.52 -3.38
N VAL A 28 8.44 -21.62 -4.66
CA VAL A 28 9.52 -22.46 -5.18
C VAL A 28 10.79 -21.64 -5.23
N SER A 29 11.77 -22.01 -4.42
CA SER A 29 13.05 -21.30 -4.31
C SER A 29 14.21 -22.13 -4.92
N THR A 30 15.20 -21.46 -5.48
CA THR A 30 16.43 -22.09 -5.95
C THR A 30 17.19 -22.84 -4.85
N ARG A 31 16.91 -22.57 -3.57
CA ARG A 31 17.47 -23.32 -2.43
C ARG A 31 17.12 -24.82 -2.41
N ILE A 32 16.16 -25.26 -3.21
CA ILE A 32 15.81 -26.69 -3.36
C ILE A 32 16.95 -27.45 -4.04
N CYS A 33 17.73 -26.80 -4.90
CA CYS A 33 18.86 -27.40 -5.61
C CYS A 33 20.18 -27.12 -4.88
N ALA A 34 21.09 -28.09 -4.85
CA ALA A 34 22.39 -27.95 -4.16
C ALA A 34 23.22 -26.76 -4.66
N TRP A 35 23.25 -26.51 -5.99
CA TRP A 35 23.92 -25.35 -6.55
C TRP A 35 23.26 -24.03 -6.16
N GLY A 36 21.94 -24.00 -5.97
CA GLY A 36 21.20 -22.83 -5.52
C GLY A 36 21.45 -22.52 -4.06
N GLN A 37 21.68 -23.53 -3.21
CA GLN A 37 22.13 -23.32 -1.83
C GLN A 37 23.52 -22.66 -1.80
N VAL A 38 24.46 -23.17 -2.59
CA VAL A 38 25.80 -22.55 -2.71
C VAL A 38 25.72 -21.11 -3.20
N ALA A 39 24.85 -20.83 -4.18
CA ALA A 39 24.64 -19.46 -4.69
C ALA A 39 24.03 -18.54 -3.61
N ALA A 40 23.08 -19.04 -2.85
CA ALA A 40 22.45 -18.30 -1.77
C ALA A 40 23.42 -17.99 -0.60
N ASP A 41 24.26 -18.96 -0.24
CA ASP A 41 25.15 -18.82 0.90
C ASP A 41 26.41 -18.02 0.54
N LYS A 42 27.00 -18.24 -0.64
CA LYS A 42 28.24 -17.60 -1.07
C LYS A 42 28.02 -16.25 -1.74
N PHE A 43 27.04 -16.16 -2.65
CA PHE A 43 26.78 -14.95 -3.44
C PHE A 43 25.54 -14.17 -2.97
N LYS A 44 24.81 -14.69 -1.97
CA LYS A 44 23.56 -14.08 -1.45
C LYS A 44 22.48 -13.92 -2.54
N VAL A 45 22.56 -14.72 -3.61
CA VAL A 45 21.59 -14.71 -4.72
C VAL A 45 20.54 -15.77 -4.48
N VAL A 46 19.27 -15.35 -4.35
CA VAL A 46 18.14 -16.26 -4.23
C VAL A 46 17.10 -15.89 -5.26
N PHE A 47 16.61 -16.88 -6.00
CA PHE A 47 15.45 -16.73 -6.87
C PHE A 47 14.29 -17.53 -6.28
N SER A 48 13.16 -16.89 -6.08
CA SER A 48 11.94 -17.51 -5.56
C SER A 48 10.74 -17.07 -6.38
N LEU A 49 9.89 -18.04 -6.74
CA LEU A 49 8.63 -17.83 -7.44
C LEU A 49 7.46 -18.21 -6.54
N ASN A 50 6.52 -17.29 -6.39
CA ASN A 50 5.26 -17.60 -5.72
C ASN A 50 4.34 -18.40 -6.66
N THR A 51 3.79 -19.49 -6.17
CA THR A 51 2.95 -20.42 -6.95
C THR A 51 1.45 -20.19 -6.76
N SER A 52 1.04 -19.13 -6.04
CA SER A 52 -0.37 -18.81 -5.82
C SER A 52 -1.10 -18.48 -7.12
N ALA A 53 -2.28 -19.07 -7.29
CA ALA A 53 -3.15 -18.82 -8.45
C ALA A 53 -3.61 -17.34 -8.50
N ALA A 54 -3.80 -16.72 -7.33
CA ALA A 54 -4.18 -15.32 -7.23
C ALA A 54 -3.09 -14.38 -7.78
N VAL A 55 -1.83 -14.65 -7.46
CA VAL A 55 -0.68 -13.85 -7.95
C VAL A 55 -0.50 -14.01 -9.46
N LEU A 56 -0.66 -15.24 -9.97
CA LEU A 56 -0.61 -15.49 -11.41
C LEU A 56 -1.72 -14.74 -12.16
N GLY A 57 -2.96 -14.82 -11.65
CA GLY A 57 -4.11 -14.10 -12.20
C GLY A 57 -3.92 -12.58 -12.19
N LEU A 58 -3.39 -12.04 -11.10
CA LEU A 58 -3.07 -10.62 -10.98
C LEU A 58 -2.04 -10.19 -12.03
N GLY A 59 -0.98 -10.97 -12.23
CA GLY A 59 0.04 -10.70 -13.24
C GLY A 59 -0.54 -10.64 -14.66
N TYR A 60 -1.49 -11.54 -14.96
CA TYR A 60 -2.19 -11.54 -16.25
C TYR A 60 -3.08 -10.29 -16.44
N ILE A 61 -3.83 -9.89 -15.41
CA ILE A 61 -4.75 -8.73 -15.44
C ILE A 61 -3.96 -7.42 -15.62
N ILE A 62 -2.85 -7.24 -14.90
CA ILE A 62 -2.01 -6.04 -14.96
C ILE A 62 -1.38 -5.85 -16.34
N GLY A 63 -1.14 -6.95 -17.05
CA GLY A 63 -0.55 -6.96 -18.38
C GLY A 63 0.97 -6.88 -18.37
N LEU A 64 1.55 -7.24 -19.52
CA LEU A 64 2.99 -7.46 -19.68
C LEU A 64 3.86 -6.25 -19.29
N LYS A 65 3.44 -5.04 -19.68
CA LYS A 65 4.22 -3.82 -19.44
C LYS A 65 4.51 -3.59 -17.95
N TYR A 66 3.48 -3.67 -17.11
CA TYR A 66 3.62 -3.42 -15.67
C TYR A 66 4.21 -4.64 -14.96
N ALA A 67 3.87 -5.86 -15.39
CA ALA A 67 4.49 -7.08 -14.87
C ALA A 67 6.01 -7.07 -15.09
N MET A 68 6.48 -6.63 -16.26
CA MET A 68 7.92 -6.47 -16.54
C MET A 68 8.60 -5.44 -15.65
N ILE A 69 7.96 -4.31 -15.35
CA ILE A 69 8.50 -3.29 -14.43
C ILE A 69 8.65 -3.87 -13.01
N ILE A 70 7.63 -4.59 -12.54
CA ILE A 70 7.65 -5.23 -11.21
C ILE A 70 8.77 -6.28 -11.16
N THR A 71 8.87 -7.12 -12.18
CA THR A 71 9.92 -8.15 -12.29
C THR A 71 11.32 -7.52 -12.33
N ALA A 72 11.50 -6.45 -13.10
CA ALA A 72 12.78 -5.73 -13.17
C ALA A 72 13.18 -5.15 -11.81
N GLY A 73 12.23 -4.58 -11.06
CA GLY A 73 12.46 -4.10 -9.70
C GLY A 73 12.86 -5.23 -8.74
N SER A 74 12.18 -6.37 -8.82
CA SER A 74 12.51 -7.56 -8.03
C SER A 74 13.90 -8.10 -8.38
N CYS A 75 14.22 -8.23 -9.66
CA CYS A 75 15.54 -8.66 -10.13
C CYS A 75 16.65 -7.70 -9.65
N LEU A 76 16.42 -6.40 -9.73
CA LEU A 76 17.39 -5.40 -9.28
C LEU A 76 17.70 -5.58 -7.78
N VAL A 77 16.69 -5.81 -6.95
CA VAL A 77 16.91 -5.99 -5.51
C VAL A 77 17.58 -7.32 -5.22
N TRP A 78 17.07 -8.44 -5.75
CA TRP A 78 17.55 -9.78 -5.40
C TRP A 78 18.86 -10.19 -6.08
N PHE A 79 19.16 -9.66 -7.28
CA PHE A 79 20.38 -10.02 -8.02
C PHE A 79 21.46 -8.95 -7.99
N LEU A 80 21.13 -7.71 -7.60
CA LEU A 80 22.13 -6.64 -7.56
C LEU A 80 22.29 -6.09 -6.13
N VAL A 81 21.22 -5.59 -5.49
CA VAL A 81 21.33 -4.92 -4.19
C VAL A 81 21.73 -5.90 -3.08
N VAL A 82 21.01 -7.02 -2.96
CA VAL A 82 21.28 -8.01 -1.89
C VAL A 82 22.68 -8.63 -2.02
N PRO A 83 23.16 -9.08 -3.19
CA PRO A 83 24.53 -9.59 -3.35
C PRO A 83 25.60 -8.52 -3.12
N LEU A 84 25.37 -7.29 -3.60
CA LEU A 84 26.31 -6.18 -3.41
C LEU A 84 26.49 -5.85 -1.93
N VAL A 85 25.40 -5.76 -1.18
CA VAL A 85 25.48 -5.55 0.26
C VAL A 85 26.04 -6.77 0.98
N GLY A 86 25.71 -7.98 0.51
CA GLY A 86 26.29 -9.21 1.02
C GLY A 86 27.80 -9.29 0.84
N SER A 87 28.34 -8.75 -0.25
CA SER A 87 29.79 -8.66 -0.47
C SER A 87 30.48 -7.62 0.42
N LEU A 88 29.73 -6.65 0.92
CA LEU A 88 30.19 -5.63 1.87
C LEU A 88 29.92 -6.02 3.34
N ALA A 89 29.40 -7.23 3.58
CA ALA A 89 29.01 -7.68 4.91
C ALA A 89 30.14 -7.63 5.94
N ASP A 90 31.37 -7.89 5.49
CA ASP A 90 32.57 -7.81 6.35
C ASP A 90 32.86 -6.38 6.82
N SER A 91 32.31 -5.37 6.16
CA SER A 91 32.47 -3.95 6.49
C SER A 91 31.31 -3.41 7.34
N ILE A 92 30.25 -4.20 7.56
CA ILE A 92 29.05 -3.80 8.32
C ILE A 92 29.18 -4.35 9.74
N ASP A 93 29.02 -3.47 10.74
CA ASP A 93 29.04 -3.88 12.14
C ASP A 93 27.87 -4.83 12.45
N PRO A 94 28.12 -6.09 12.85
CA PRO A 94 27.08 -7.06 13.20
C PRO A 94 26.17 -6.56 14.35
N ALA A 95 26.69 -5.75 15.27
CA ALA A 95 25.93 -5.22 16.38
C ALA A 95 24.90 -4.17 15.93
N ALA A 96 25.27 -3.31 14.96
CA ALA A 96 24.34 -2.37 14.34
C ALA A 96 23.21 -3.11 13.58
N MET A 97 23.57 -4.15 12.83
CA MET A 97 22.62 -4.97 12.10
C MET A 97 21.63 -5.69 13.02
N ALA A 98 22.13 -6.25 14.12
CA ALA A 98 21.29 -6.94 15.09
C ALA A 98 20.36 -6.02 15.85
N SER A 99 20.79 -4.80 16.19
CA SER A 99 19.93 -3.79 16.83
C SER A 99 18.76 -3.40 15.93
N LEU A 100 19.00 -3.33 14.64
CA LEU A 100 17.99 -3.10 13.62
C LEU A 100 17.04 -4.31 13.43
N LEU A 101 17.52 -5.56 13.54
CA LEU A 101 16.71 -6.80 13.47
C LEU A 101 15.91 -7.05 14.76
N GLY A 102 16.19 -6.34 15.83
CA GLY A 102 15.61 -6.66 17.13
C GLY A 102 16.08 -8.04 17.66
N VAL A 103 17.24 -8.52 17.19
CA VAL A 103 17.83 -9.82 17.59
C VAL A 103 18.66 -9.65 18.84
N THR A 104 18.56 -10.60 19.76
CA THR A 104 19.27 -10.55 21.04
C THR A 104 20.78 -10.75 20.84
N ARG A 105 21.59 -10.05 21.63
CA ARG A 105 23.06 -10.16 21.58
C ARG A 105 23.59 -11.60 21.72
N ALA A 106 22.84 -12.47 22.37
CA ALA A 106 23.16 -13.89 22.49
C ALA A 106 23.08 -14.63 21.15
N ASP A 107 22.11 -14.29 20.30
CA ASP A 107 21.94 -14.91 18.99
C ASP A 107 23.03 -14.47 18.01
N ILE A 108 23.58 -13.25 18.20
CA ILE A 108 24.70 -12.73 17.41
C ILE A 108 25.98 -13.50 17.73
N MET A 109 26.22 -13.81 19.00
CA MET A 109 27.42 -14.54 19.42
C MET A 109 27.41 -16.01 18.99
N ALA A 110 26.20 -16.59 18.81
CA ALA A 110 26.08 -17.98 18.39
C ALA A 110 26.46 -18.19 16.93
N ASP A 111 26.07 -17.30 16.03
CA ASP A 111 26.40 -17.39 14.59
C ASP A 111 26.23 -16.02 13.88
N PRO A 112 27.27 -15.18 13.83
CA PRO A 112 27.19 -13.88 13.16
C PRO A 112 26.84 -13.98 11.67
N GLN A 113 27.19 -15.10 11.01
CA GLN A 113 26.91 -15.27 9.59
C GLN A 113 25.43 -15.48 9.27
N ARG A 114 24.62 -15.92 10.23
CA ARG A 114 23.18 -16.02 10.07
C ARG A 114 22.48 -14.67 9.90
N LEU A 115 23.07 -13.60 10.40
CA LEU A 115 22.56 -12.24 10.19
C LEU A 115 22.65 -11.79 8.74
N PHE A 116 23.64 -12.30 8.02
CA PHE A 116 23.95 -11.94 6.64
C PHE A 116 23.37 -12.93 5.61
N THR A 117 22.28 -13.59 5.93
CA THR A 117 21.53 -14.38 4.93
C THR A 117 20.87 -13.47 3.91
N ALA A 118 20.64 -13.97 2.69
CA ALA A 118 20.00 -13.18 1.62
C ALA A 118 18.63 -12.63 2.04
N GLU A 119 17.87 -13.41 2.80
CA GLU A 119 16.54 -13.04 3.30
C GLU A 119 16.62 -11.92 4.34
N ASN A 120 17.60 -11.98 5.25
CA ASN A 120 17.81 -10.93 6.24
C ASN A 120 18.30 -9.64 5.59
N LEU A 121 19.23 -9.72 4.67
CA LEU A 121 19.67 -8.56 3.88
C LEU A 121 18.52 -7.92 3.09
N PHE A 122 17.65 -8.74 2.50
CA PHE A 122 16.45 -8.23 1.87
C PHE A 122 15.51 -7.54 2.88
N ALA A 123 15.26 -8.16 4.04
CA ALA A 123 14.39 -7.59 5.07
C ALA A 123 14.91 -6.23 5.59
N PHE A 124 16.25 -6.09 5.67
CA PHE A 124 16.92 -4.93 6.23
C PHE A 124 17.14 -3.78 5.26
N ILE A 125 17.51 -4.09 4.05
CA ILE A 125 17.96 -3.12 3.05
C ILE A 125 17.03 -3.11 1.85
N GLY A 126 16.70 -4.28 1.30
CA GLY A 126 15.83 -4.39 0.14
C GLY A 126 14.42 -3.86 0.40
N LYS A 127 13.83 -4.29 1.52
CA LYS A 127 12.46 -3.90 1.89
C LYS A 127 12.35 -2.41 2.26
N PRO A 128 13.20 -1.83 3.13
CA PRO A 128 13.19 -0.40 3.39
C PRO A 128 13.49 0.46 2.15
N LEU A 129 14.39 0.02 1.28
CA LEU A 129 14.67 0.70 0.02
C LEU A 129 13.41 0.74 -0.87
N GLY A 130 12.69 -0.38 -0.97
CA GLY A 130 11.43 -0.46 -1.69
C GLY A 130 10.36 0.46 -1.09
N ILE A 131 10.23 0.47 0.24
CA ILE A 131 9.31 1.36 0.97
C ILE A 131 9.66 2.83 0.71
N GLY A 132 10.94 3.19 0.79
CA GLY A 132 11.41 4.54 0.46
C GLY A 132 11.11 4.93 -0.98
N GLY A 133 11.28 4.00 -1.94
CA GLY A 133 10.91 4.18 -3.34
C GLY A 133 9.41 4.44 -3.53
N ILE A 134 8.54 3.68 -2.84
CA ILE A 134 7.09 3.88 -2.85
C ILE A 134 6.74 5.26 -2.26
N ALA A 135 7.37 5.62 -1.15
CA ALA A 135 7.19 6.91 -0.51
C ALA A 135 7.52 8.07 -1.45
N MET A 136 8.68 8.02 -2.09
CA MET A 136 9.11 9.06 -3.03
C MET A 136 8.23 9.09 -4.29
N ALA A 137 7.84 7.94 -4.82
CA ALA A 137 6.90 7.85 -5.93
C ALA A 137 5.53 8.46 -5.58
N GLY A 138 5.05 8.25 -4.35
CA GLY A 138 3.82 8.88 -3.83
C GLY A 138 3.93 10.41 -3.80
N ILE A 139 5.03 10.96 -3.25
CA ILE A 139 5.29 12.40 -3.20
C ILE A 139 5.36 12.99 -4.61
N ILE A 140 6.14 12.37 -5.51
CA ILE A 140 6.24 12.80 -6.91
C ILE A 140 4.87 12.73 -7.60
N GLY A 141 4.08 11.69 -7.32
CA GLY A 141 2.71 11.54 -7.83
C GLY A 141 1.81 12.70 -7.41
N ILE A 142 1.84 13.11 -6.14
CA ILE A 142 1.08 14.24 -5.61
C ILE A 142 1.51 15.55 -6.31
N VAL A 143 2.81 15.80 -6.40
CA VAL A 143 3.34 16.99 -7.07
C VAL A 143 2.91 17.04 -8.54
N LYS A 144 3.00 15.92 -9.25
CA LYS A 144 2.60 15.79 -10.65
C LYS A 144 1.10 16.03 -10.86
N GLN A 145 0.28 15.70 -9.87
CA GLN A 145 -1.17 15.87 -9.91
C GLN A 145 -1.65 17.17 -9.25
N SER A 146 -0.76 18.03 -8.79
CA SER A 146 -1.08 19.30 -8.12
C SER A 146 -2.03 20.19 -8.93
N LYS A 147 -1.95 20.14 -10.26
CA LYS A 147 -2.85 20.86 -11.16
C LYS A 147 -4.30 20.35 -11.05
N ILE A 148 -4.50 19.03 -11.01
CA ILE A 148 -5.81 18.38 -10.86
C ILE A 148 -6.38 18.68 -9.48
N ILE A 149 -5.56 18.58 -8.44
CA ILE A 149 -5.93 18.90 -7.06
C ILE A 149 -6.41 20.35 -6.95
N ARG A 150 -5.66 21.28 -7.55
CA ARG A 150 -6.03 22.71 -7.57
C ARG A 150 -7.35 22.97 -8.31
N GLN A 151 -7.58 22.29 -9.43
CA GLN A 151 -8.84 22.37 -10.17
C GLN A 151 -10.01 21.84 -9.36
N ALA A 152 -9.86 20.68 -8.69
CA ALA A 152 -10.89 20.09 -7.85
C ALA A 152 -11.27 21.03 -6.68
N VAL A 153 -10.28 21.59 -5.99
CA VAL A 153 -10.50 22.57 -4.93
C VAL A 153 -11.15 23.84 -5.47
N GLY A 154 -10.71 24.33 -6.64
CA GLY A 154 -11.29 25.51 -7.30
C GLY A 154 -12.77 25.30 -7.65
N LEU A 155 -13.12 24.14 -8.19
CA LEU A 155 -14.52 23.77 -8.47
C LEU A 155 -15.36 23.72 -7.19
N ALA A 156 -14.84 23.08 -6.12
CA ALA A 156 -15.51 23.01 -4.85
C ALA A 156 -15.81 24.40 -4.27
N VAL A 157 -14.84 25.30 -4.30
CA VAL A 157 -15.00 26.68 -3.81
C VAL A 157 -15.97 27.48 -4.68
N SER A 158 -15.92 27.37 -6.01
CA SER A 158 -16.83 28.07 -6.92
C SER A 158 -18.28 27.64 -6.77
N GLU A 159 -18.55 26.36 -6.57
CA GLU A 159 -19.91 25.84 -6.32
C GLU A 159 -20.45 26.25 -4.96
N LEU A 160 -19.59 26.30 -3.93
CA LEU A 160 -19.98 26.80 -2.59
C LEU A 160 -20.31 28.30 -2.62
N GLY A 161 -19.60 29.08 -3.46
CA GLY A 161 -19.84 30.52 -3.66
C GLY A 161 -21.07 30.87 -4.48
N GLY A 162 -21.85 29.91 -4.95
CA GLY A 162 -23.10 30.16 -5.68
C GLY A 162 -22.94 30.42 -7.19
N GLY A 163 -21.75 30.15 -7.75
CA GLY A 163 -21.40 30.51 -9.13
C GLY A 163 -22.05 29.71 -10.26
N ASN A 164 -22.81 28.63 -10.02
CA ASN A 164 -23.32 27.80 -11.11
C ASN A 164 -24.76 27.30 -10.90
N LYS A 165 -25.68 28.22 -10.61
CA LYS A 165 -27.12 27.89 -10.58
C LYS A 165 -27.72 27.60 -11.97
N THR A 166 -27.07 28.01 -13.02
CA THR A 166 -27.62 27.95 -14.38
C THR A 166 -27.42 26.60 -15.09
N GLN A 167 -26.42 25.80 -14.70
CA GLN A 167 -26.17 24.50 -15.32
C GLN A 167 -27.03 23.37 -14.72
N ALA A 168 -27.50 23.49 -13.50
CA ALA A 168 -28.30 22.45 -12.82
C ALA A 168 -29.71 22.28 -13.40
N ALA A 169 -30.24 23.27 -14.14
CA ALA A 169 -31.58 23.26 -14.68
C ALA A 169 -31.72 22.61 -16.08
N ALA A 170 -30.61 22.45 -16.81
CA ALA A 170 -30.61 22.01 -18.20
C ALA A 170 -30.04 20.59 -18.43
N THR A 171 -29.58 19.90 -17.38
CA THR A 171 -28.91 18.59 -17.51
C THR A 171 -29.92 17.45 -17.33
N GLU A 172 -29.86 16.44 -18.19
CA GLU A 172 -30.65 15.21 -18.05
C GLU A 172 -30.42 14.55 -16.68
N ARG A 173 -31.45 13.85 -16.18
CA ARG A 173 -31.42 13.22 -14.83
C ARG A 173 -30.20 12.31 -14.63
N THR A 174 -29.76 11.63 -15.67
CA THR A 174 -28.60 10.72 -15.68
C THR A 174 -27.25 11.43 -15.58
N GLN A 175 -27.21 12.74 -15.84
CA GLN A 175 -26.01 13.58 -15.79
C GLN A 175 -25.94 14.49 -14.58
N ARG A 176 -26.92 14.35 -13.65
CA ARG A 176 -26.95 15.15 -12.43
C ARG A 176 -26.09 14.54 -11.34
N ASP A 177 -25.01 15.22 -10.98
CA ASP A 177 -24.19 14.88 -9.83
C ASP A 177 -24.78 15.38 -8.51
N LEU A 178 -24.24 14.85 -7.41
CA LEU A 178 -24.56 15.33 -6.06
C LEU A 178 -24.08 16.78 -5.92
N THR A 179 -24.93 17.62 -5.36
CA THR A 179 -24.56 19.02 -5.11
C THR A 179 -23.39 19.07 -4.11
N MET A 180 -22.42 19.95 -4.35
CA MET A 180 -21.22 20.12 -3.50
C MET A 180 -21.59 20.35 -2.01
N LYS A 181 -22.71 21.02 -1.76
CA LYS A 181 -23.22 21.21 -0.38
C LYS A 181 -23.53 19.88 0.32
N ARG A 182 -24.17 18.93 -0.39
CA ARG A 182 -24.45 17.58 0.15
C ARG A 182 -23.19 16.80 0.39
N ILE A 183 -22.25 16.85 -0.57
CA ILE A 183 -20.94 16.18 -0.43
C ILE A 183 -20.21 16.72 0.79
N LEU A 184 -20.16 18.05 0.96
CA LEU A 184 -19.51 18.66 2.11
C LEU A 184 -20.19 18.30 3.44
N THR A 185 -21.52 18.27 3.46
CA THR A 185 -22.27 17.88 4.66
C THR A 185 -21.95 16.43 5.06
N ILE A 186 -21.93 15.50 4.11
CA ILE A 186 -21.58 14.09 4.35
C ILE A 186 -20.13 13.99 4.82
N LEU A 187 -19.22 14.72 4.19
CA LEU A 187 -17.80 14.74 4.57
C LEU A 187 -17.61 15.22 6.00
N ILE A 188 -18.24 16.34 6.37
CA ILE A 188 -18.18 16.89 7.74
C ILE A 188 -18.78 15.90 8.74
N ALA A 189 -19.95 15.32 8.43
CA ALA A 189 -20.58 14.32 9.29
C ALA A 189 -19.66 13.10 9.52
N THR A 190 -19.00 12.62 8.46
CA THR A 190 -18.03 11.51 8.55
C THR A 190 -16.83 11.90 9.39
N LEU A 191 -16.24 13.08 9.18
CA LEU A 191 -15.11 13.56 9.98
C LEU A 191 -15.47 13.74 11.45
N VAL A 192 -16.66 14.24 11.75
CA VAL A 192 -17.17 14.34 13.14
C VAL A 192 -17.34 12.96 13.74
N SER A 193 -17.88 12.00 12.99
CA SER A 193 -18.03 10.61 13.46
C SER A 193 -16.67 9.97 13.77
N ILE A 194 -15.69 10.15 12.89
CA ILE A 194 -14.32 9.68 13.10
C ILE A 194 -13.70 10.38 14.32
N PHE A 195 -13.96 11.69 14.51
CA PHE A 195 -13.49 12.42 15.68
C PHE A 195 -14.03 11.85 16.99
N VAL A 196 -15.32 11.64 17.05
CA VAL A 196 -15.96 11.05 18.22
C VAL A 196 -15.36 9.69 18.53
N PHE A 197 -15.14 8.86 17.49
CA PHE A 197 -14.52 7.56 17.65
C PHE A 197 -13.08 7.65 18.18
N PHE A 198 -12.24 8.55 17.64
CA PHE A 198 -10.88 8.72 18.12
C PHE A 198 -10.81 9.28 19.53
N HIS A 199 -11.64 10.27 19.83
CA HIS A 199 -11.61 10.97 21.12
C HIS A 199 -12.16 10.12 22.27
N PHE A 200 -13.24 9.42 22.06
CA PHE A 200 -13.89 8.62 23.12
C PHE A 200 -13.45 7.16 23.13
N GLY A 201 -12.95 6.64 22.01
CA GLY A 201 -12.62 5.22 21.87
C GLY A 201 -11.13 4.89 21.95
N LEU A 202 -10.24 5.85 21.67
CA LEU A 202 -8.85 5.52 21.46
C LEU A 202 -7.84 6.48 22.11
N LEU A 203 -8.14 7.79 22.15
CA LEU A 203 -7.20 8.83 22.53
C LEU A 203 -7.83 9.74 23.60
N ASP A 204 -7.16 9.86 24.75
CA ASP A 204 -7.64 10.70 25.86
C ASP A 204 -7.34 12.20 25.67
N GLY A 205 -6.56 12.57 24.64
CA GLY A 205 -6.06 13.93 24.40
C GLY A 205 -6.78 14.63 23.23
N TRP A 206 -7.26 15.86 23.44
CA TRP A 206 -7.84 16.70 22.39
C TRP A 206 -6.88 16.98 21.23
N VAL A 207 -5.64 17.32 21.55
CA VAL A 207 -4.61 17.62 20.54
C VAL A 207 -4.30 16.40 19.68
N GLN A 208 -4.25 15.23 20.31
CA GLN A 208 -3.98 13.97 19.64
C GLN A 208 -5.11 13.56 18.71
N SER A 209 -6.37 13.72 19.16
CA SER A 209 -7.56 13.42 18.36
C SER A 209 -7.71 14.36 17.17
N VAL A 210 -7.46 15.65 17.34
CA VAL A 210 -7.48 16.63 16.25
C VAL A 210 -6.35 16.34 15.24
N THR A 211 -5.17 16.01 15.72
CA THR A 211 -4.04 15.63 14.84
C THR A 211 -4.35 14.37 14.05
N ALA A 212 -4.95 13.35 14.67
CA ALA A 212 -5.32 12.11 14.00
C ALA A 212 -6.32 12.37 12.85
N ILE A 213 -7.33 13.22 13.07
CA ILE A 213 -8.29 13.57 12.02
C ILE A 213 -7.64 14.36 10.90
N LEU A 214 -6.79 15.31 11.23
CA LEU A 214 -6.08 16.09 10.24
C LEU A 214 -5.22 15.19 9.35
N ILE A 215 -4.54 14.22 9.94
CA ILE A 215 -3.79 13.19 9.21
C ILE A 215 -4.72 12.40 8.29
N VAL A 216 -5.83 11.87 8.83
CA VAL A 216 -6.80 11.09 8.04
C VAL A 216 -7.33 11.91 6.87
N PHE A 217 -7.75 13.15 7.11
CA PHE A 217 -8.32 14.01 6.07
C PHE A 217 -7.30 14.33 4.96
N VAL A 218 -6.12 14.82 5.33
CA VAL A 218 -5.09 15.23 4.36
C VAL A 218 -4.58 14.01 3.58
N ILE A 219 -4.24 12.93 4.25
CA ILE A 219 -3.68 11.74 3.60
C ILE A 219 -4.72 11.06 2.72
N SER A 220 -5.97 10.89 3.20
CA SER A 220 -7.04 10.31 2.39
C SER A 220 -7.29 11.13 1.14
N PHE A 221 -7.39 12.44 1.25
CA PHE A 221 -7.62 13.32 0.10
C PHE A 221 -6.49 13.22 -0.94
N LEU A 222 -5.23 13.33 -0.50
CA LEU A 222 -4.08 13.29 -1.40
C LEU A 222 -3.92 11.90 -2.04
N PHE A 223 -4.01 10.85 -1.25
CA PHE A 223 -3.78 9.49 -1.74
C PHE A 223 -4.94 8.98 -2.58
N THR A 224 -6.18 9.36 -2.28
CA THR A 224 -7.33 9.03 -3.13
C THR A 224 -7.16 9.60 -4.54
N THR A 225 -6.67 10.82 -4.65
CA THR A 225 -6.41 11.44 -5.97
C THR A 225 -5.33 10.69 -6.75
N VAL A 226 -4.24 10.28 -6.08
CA VAL A 226 -3.15 9.50 -6.69
C VAL A 226 -3.63 8.10 -7.05
N ALA A 227 -4.36 7.44 -6.14
CA ALA A 227 -4.91 6.10 -6.36
C ALA A 227 -5.88 6.08 -7.54
N ALA A 228 -6.78 7.06 -7.63
CA ALA A 228 -7.74 7.18 -8.71
C ALA A 228 -7.07 7.14 -10.09
N ASN A 229 -5.98 7.88 -10.24
CA ASN A 229 -5.21 7.93 -11.48
C ASN A 229 -4.47 6.60 -11.76
N ALA A 230 -3.89 6.01 -10.73
CA ALA A 230 -3.21 4.72 -10.85
C ALA A 230 -4.21 3.61 -11.25
N ILE A 231 -5.39 3.58 -10.64
CA ILE A 231 -6.45 2.60 -10.95
C ILE A 231 -6.96 2.78 -12.38
N ALA A 232 -7.15 4.01 -12.83
CA ALA A 232 -7.58 4.29 -14.20
C ALA A 232 -6.59 3.78 -15.25
N ILE A 233 -5.28 3.75 -14.93
CA ILE A 233 -4.23 3.29 -15.84
C ILE A 233 -4.03 1.77 -15.75
N VAL A 234 -3.93 1.23 -14.53
CA VAL A 234 -3.52 -0.15 -14.28
C VAL A 234 -4.71 -1.10 -14.15
N GLY A 235 -5.90 -0.58 -13.79
CA GLY A 235 -7.11 -1.37 -13.56
C GLY A 235 -7.12 -2.10 -12.21
N THR A 236 -6.08 -1.96 -11.39
CA THR A 236 -5.99 -2.55 -10.05
C THR A 236 -5.72 -1.47 -9.00
N ASN A 237 -6.14 -1.73 -7.76
CA ASN A 237 -6.00 -0.76 -6.69
C ASN A 237 -4.66 -0.93 -5.95
N PRO A 238 -3.73 0.04 -5.99
CA PRO A 238 -2.43 -0.03 -5.33
C PRO A 238 -2.50 0.29 -3.82
N VAL A 239 -3.53 -0.18 -3.13
CA VAL A 239 -3.82 0.17 -1.72
C VAL A 239 -2.68 -0.20 -0.78
N SER A 240 -2.03 -1.34 -0.98
CA SER A 240 -1.00 -1.85 -0.05
C SER A 240 0.17 -0.89 0.11
N GLY A 241 0.71 -0.34 -0.98
CA GLY A 241 1.81 0.62 -0.93
C GLY A 241 1.42 1.94 -0.27
N MET A 242 0.24 2.46 -0.59
CA MET A 242 -0.26 3.71 -0.01
C MET A 242 -0.62 3.55 1.47
N THR A 243 -1.11 2.39 1.89
CA THR A 243 -1.37 2.10 3.30
C THR A 243 -0.08 2.05 4.11
N LEU A 244 0.97 1.41 3.59
CA LEU A 244 2.30 1.43 4.23
C LEU A 244 2.82 2.86 4.39
N MET A 245 2.69 3.68 3.35
CA MET A 245 3.07 5.08 3.41
C MET A 245 2.27 5.85 4.46
N THR A 246 0.95 5.60 4.54
CA THR A 246 0.09 6.18 5.57
C THR A 246 0.54 5.81 6.97
N LEU A 247 0.87 4.54 7.20
CA LEU A 247 1.36 4.06 8.50
C LEU A 247 2.67 4.75 8.90
N ILE A 248 3.60 4.91 7.97
CA ILE A 248 4.89 5.58 8.22
C ILE A 248 4.65 7.06 8.58
N LEU A 249 3.88 7.78 7.73
CA LEU A 249 3.61 9.20 7.95
C LEU A 249 2.81 9.45 9.23
N SER A 250 1.76 8.66 9.47
CA SER A 250 0.96 8.79 10.69
C SER A 250 1.77 8.50 11.94
N SER A 251 2.61 7.47 11.92
CA SER A 251 3.49 7.13 13.05
C SER A 251 4.46 8.28 13.37
N LEU A 252 5.11 8.86 12.35
CA LEU A 252 6.03 9.99 12.53
C LEU A 252 5.32 11.20 13.16
N VAL A 253 4.14 11.54 12.65
CA VAL A 253 3.39 12.69 13.17
C VAL A 253 2.84 12.40 14.57
N LEU A 254 2.32 11.19 14.83
CA LEU A 254 1.82 10.85 16.18
C LEU A 254 2.93 10.86 17.23
N VAL A 255 4.11 10.37 16.90
CA VAL A 255 5.27 10.43 17.80
C VAL A 255 5.67 11.89 18.08
N SER A 256 5.63 12.78 17.08
CA SER A 256 5.94 14.20 17.29
C SER A 256 4.94 14.91 18.21
N VAL A 257 3.70 14.40 18.32
CA VAL A 257 2.65 14.90 19.22
C VAL A 257 2.66 14.18 20.59
N GLY A 258 3.67 13.34 20.83
CA GLY A 258 3.89 12.66 22.11
C GLY A 258 3.13 11.34 22.27
N LEU A 259 2.54 10.80 21.20
CA LEU A 259 1.90 9.49 21.20
C LEU A 259 2.94 8.42 20.84
N SER A 260 3.41 7.70 21.83
CA SER A 260 4.39 6.61 21.67
C SER A 260 3.88 5.31 22.33
N GLY A 261 4.59 4.21 22.10
CA GLY A 261 4.26 2.90 22.65
C GLY A 261 3.04 2.23 22.00
N THR A 262 2.36 1.38 22.75
CA THR A 262 1.23 0.57 22.26
C THR A 262 0.05 1.40 21.78
N THR A 263 -0.29 2.47 22.51
CA THR A 263 -1.39 3.38 22.14
C THR A 263 -1.10 4.10 20.83
N GLY A 264 0.13 4.58 20.64
CA GLY A 264 0.55 5.21 19.38
C GLY A 264 0.51 4.24 18.19
N MET A 265 0.96 2.99 18.39
CA MET A 265 0.88 1.94 17.37
C MET A 265 -0.56 1.60 17.00
N THR A 266 -1.45 1.44 17.98
CA THR A 266 -2.87 1.17 17.73
C THR A 266 -3.52 2.33 16.98
N ALA A 267 -3.26 3.57 17.38
CA ALA A 267 -3.76 4.75 16.69
C ALA A 267 -3.28 4.81 15.23
N ALA A 268 -2.00 4.57 14.97
CA ALA A 268 -1.45 4.54 13.61
C ALA A 268 -2.10 3.45 12.75
N LEU A 269 -2.32 2.25 13.30
CA LEU A 269 -2.97 1.14 12.61
C LEU A 269 -4.43 1.48 12.25
N ILE A 270 -5.18 2.11 13.16
CA ILE A 270 -6.56 2.50 12.89
C ILE A 270 -6.61 3.62 11.86
N ILE A 271 -5.73 4.62 11.94
CA ILE A 271 -5.60 5.66 10.90
C ILE A 271 -5.32 5.01 9.54
N GLY A 272 -4.37 4.08 9.49
CA GLY A 272 -4.06 3.33 8.28
C GLY A 272 -5.28 2.56 7.75
N GLY A 273 -6.06 1.94 8.62
CA GLY A 273 -7.30 1.24 8.27
C GLY A 273 -8.37 2.17 7.68
N VAL A 274 -8.60 3.34 8.29
CA VAL A 274 -9.55 4.34 7.79
C VAL A 274 -9.14 4.87 6.42
N VAL A 275 -7.87 5.22 6.24
CA VAL A 275 -7.34 5.67 4.94
C VAL A 275 -7.40 4.56 3.90
N CYS A 276 -7.07 3.32 4.27
CA CYS A 276 -7.18 2.15 3.40
C CYS A 276 -8.62 1.94 2.91
N THR A 277 -9.61 2.09 3.80
CA THR A 277 -11.02 1.98 3.45
C THR A 277 -11.42 3.06 2.45
N ALA A 278 -11.03 4.31 2.69
CA ALA A 278 -11.29 5.42 1.77
C ALA A 278 -10.68 5.17 0.37
N LEU A 279 -9.43 4.70 0.32
CA LEU A 279 -8.75 4.35 -0.93
C LEU A 279 -9.43 3.18 -1.66
N SER A 280 -9.84 2.15 -0.92
CA SER A 280 -10.50 0.98 -1.46
C SER A 280 -11.87 1.35 -2.06
N MET A 281 -12.65 2.17 -1.36
CA MET A 281 -13.95 2.65 -1.84
C MET A 281 -13.81 3.51 -3.10
N ALA A 282 -12.82 4.41 -3.13
CA ALA A 282 -12.54 5.20 -4.33
C ALA A 282 -12.15 4.31 -5.53
N GLY A 283 -11.36 3.27 -5.28
CA GLY A 283 -10.96 2.30 -6.28
C GLY A 283 -12.14 1.49 -6.82
N GLY A 284 -12.99 0.97 -5.94
CA GLY A 284 -14.22 0.29 -6.33
C GLY A 284 -15.12 1.17 -7.17
N PHE A 285 -15.33 2.41 -6.75
CA PHE A 285 -16.15 3.37 -7.48
C PHE A 285 -15.65 3.62 -8.92
N ILE A 286 -14.34 3.80 -9.10
CA ILE A 286 -13.75 4.02 -10.43
C ILE A 286 -13.90 2.79 -11.33
N THR A 287 -13.68 1.59 -10.77
CA THR A 287 -13.87 0.34 -11.52
C THR A 287 -15.32 0.11 -11.90
N ASP A 288 -16.27 0.41 -11.01
CA ASP A 288 -17.70 0.30 -11.27
C ASP A 288 -18.16 1.29 -12.37
N LEU A 289 -17.66 2.52 -12.34
CA LEU A 289 -17.90 3.49 -13.42
C LEU A 289 -17.34 3.00 -14.75
N LYS A 290 -16.17 2.38 -14.76
CA LYS A 290 -15.57 1.82 -15.98
C LYS A 290 -16.39 0.65 -16.53
N ILE A 291 -16.85 -0.23 -15.66
CA ILE A 291 -17.73 -1.36 -16.02
C ILE A 291 -19.06 -0.83 -16.56
N GLY A 292 -19.68 0.15 -15.90
CA GLY A 292 -20.92 0.80 -16.32
C GLY A 292 -20.79 1.41 -17.71
N TYR A 293 -19.67 2.09 -17.99
CA TYR A 293 -19.36 2.63 -19.30
C TYR A 293 -19.27 1.53 -20.37
N TRP A 294 -18.59 0.42 -20.10
CA TRP A 294 -18.46 -0.68 -21.07
C TRP A 294 -19.77 -1.42 -21.32
N LEU A 295 -20.63 -1.49 -20.32
CA LEU A 295 -21.96 -2.12 -20.45
C LEU A 295 -23.01 -1.18 -21.04
N GLY A 296 -22.71 0.10 -21.26
CA GLY A 296 -23.66 1.09 -21.77
C GLY A 296 -24.79 1.41 -20.79
N THR A 297 -24.50 1.35 -19.50
CA THR A 297 -25.50 1.59 -18.45
C THR A 297 -25.88 3.06 -18.37
#